data_20e435a153c6ddb31b9655e7a86ab7b5
#
_entry.id   20e435a153c6ddb31b9655e7a86ab7b5
#
_cell.length_a   1.000
_cell.length_b   1.000
_cell.length_c   1.000
_cell.angle_alpha   90.00
_cell.angle_beta   90.00
_cell.angle_gamma   90.00
#
_symmetry.space_group_name_H-M   'P 1'
#
loop_
_entity.id
_entity.type
_entity.pdbx_description
1 polymer ?
#
loop_
_entity_poly.entity_id
_entity_poly.type
_entity_poly.pdbx_seq_one_letter_code
_entity_poly.pdbx_strand_id
1 'polypeptide(L)'
;MATQDIAFLSATELGSAIKAKQVSPVEVVEAYLDRIERIDPQVNSYITVMAEYARQEALESEAAIQRGDYLGPLHGVPIAIKDQIYTKGVLTTDASKIRSDFIPKYDATVVTNLKKAGAILLGKLCLLYTSDAAD
;
A
#
# COMPACT_ATOMS: atom_id res chain seq x y z
N MET A 1 -10.00 -18.14 -0.11
CA MET A 1 -10.68 -17.17 0.78
C MET A 1 -11.52 -16.24 -0.08
N ALA A 2 -12.74 -15.86 0.33
CA ALA A 2 -13.52 -14.92 -0.48
C ALA A 2 -12.84 -13.55 -0.49
N THR A 3 -12.85 -12.87 -1.63
CA THR A 3 -12.16 -11.57 -1.82
C THR A 3 -12.61 -10.51 -0.79
N GLN A 4 -13.86 -10.59 -0.33
CA GLN A 4 -14.38 -9.69 0.70
C GLN A 4 -13.79 -9.95 2.09
N ASP A 5 -13.41 -11.18 2.41
CA ASP A 5 -12.87 -11.55 3.72
C ASP A 5 -11.41 -11.05 3.88
N ILE A 6 -10.65 -11.03 2.80
CA ILE A 6 -9.25 -10.58 2.78
C ILE A 6 -9.10 -9.13 3.28
N ALA A 7 -10.01 -8.23 2.88
CA ALA A 7 -9.94 -6.81 3.22
C ALA A 7 -10.21 -6.49 4.70
N PHE A 8 -10.68 -7.46 5.48
CA PHE A 8 -10.97 -7.31 6.91
C PHE A 8 -9.96 -8.03 7.82
N LEU A 9 -8.99 -8.72 7.23
CA LEU A 9 -7.90 -9.32 8.01
C LEU A 9 -6.97 -8.21 8.56
N SER A 10 -6.49 -8.41 9.77
CA SER A 10 -5.39 -7.60 10.29
C SER A 10 -4.11 -7.83 9.49
N ALA A 11 -3.16 -6.89 9.52
CA ALA A 11 -1.88 -7.05 8.85
C ALA A 11 -1.13 -8.32 9.31
N THR A 12 -1.27 -8.70 10.58
CA THR A 12 -0.66 -9.91 11.15
C THR A 12 -1.28 -11.18 10.60
N GLU A 13 -2.61 -11.24 10.52
CA GLU A 13 -3.34 -12.38 9.93
C GLU A 13 -3.02 -12.53 8.45
N LEU A 14 -3.03 -11.39 7.73
CA LEU A 14 -2.72 -11.34 6.32
C LEU A 14 -1.29 -11.80 6.02
N GLY A 15 -0.29 -11.28 6.75
CA GLY A 15 1.10 -11.70 6.63
C GLY A 15 1.30 -13.19 6.94
N SER A 16 0.55 -13.73 7.92
CA SER A 16 0.57 -15.16 8.25
C SER A 16 -0.04 -16.02 7.14
N ALA A 17 -1.15 -15.59 6.55
CA ALA A 17 -1.81 -16.28 5.43
C ALA A 17 -0.94 -16.28 4.17
N ILE A 18 -0.28 -15.16 3.87
CA ILE A 18 0.68 -15.05 2.76
C ILE A 18 1.89 -15.99 2.98
N LYS A 19 2.47 -15.96 4.17
CA LYS A 19 3.59 -16.85 4.54
C LYS A 19 3.22 -18.32 4.39
N ALA A 20 1.99 -18.67 4.80
CA ALA A 20 1.47 -20.03 4.70
C ALA A 20 0.99 -20.39 3.28
N LYS A 21 1.11 -19.47 2.30
CA LYS A 21 0.66 -19.64 0.90
C LYS A 21 -0.85 -19.96 0.79
N GLN A 22 -1.65 -19.52 1.76
CA GLN A 22 -3.12 -19.64 1.75
C GLN A 22 -3.76 -18.58 0.86
N VAL A 23 -3.08 -17.47 0.67
CA VAL A 23 -3.44 -16.38 -0.25
C VAL A 23 -2.16 -15.81 -0.83
N SER A 24 -2.18 -15.40 -2.10
CA SER A 24 -1.03 -14.80 -2.74
C SER A 24 -1.00 -13.27 -2.57
N PRO A 25 0.19 -12.62 -2.62
CA PRO A 25 0.29 -11.16 -2.68
C PRO A 25 -0.53 -10.55 -3.82
N VAL A 26 -0.60 -11.23 -4.96
CA VAL A 26 -1.39 -10.79 -6.12
C VAL A 26 -2.88 -10.77 -5.81
N GLU A 27 -3.42 -11.87 -5.26
CA GLU A 27 -4.83 -11.94 -4.85
C GLU A 27 -5.18 -10.87 -3.82
N VAL A 28 -4.27 -10.63 -2.86
CA VAL A 28 -4.45 -9.61 -1.84
C VAL A 28 -4.49 -8.21 -2.44
N VAL A 29 -3.52 -7.86 -3.28
CA VAL A 29 -3.45 -6.53 -3.90
C VAL A 29 -4.67 -6.28 -4.78
N GLU A 30 -5.10 -7.25 -5.60
CA GLU A 30 -6.31 -7.10 -6.42
C GLU A 30 -7.56 -6.91 -5.56
N ALA A 31 -7.71 -7.66 -4.45
CA ALA A 31 -8.83 -7.49 -3.55
C ALA A 31 -8.92 -6.07 -2.96
N TYR A 32 -7.77 -5.48 -2.60
CA TYR A 32 -7.72 -4.11 -2.10
C TYR A 32 -7.95 -3.07 -3.21
N LEU A 33 -7.39 -3.26 -4.40
CA LEU A 33 -7.60 -2.34 -5.54
C LEU A 33 -9.06 -2.32 -5.98
N ASP A 34 -9.70 -3.49 -6.09
CA ASP A 34 -11.14 -3.60 -6.38
C ASP A 34 -11.99 -2.87 -5.33
N ARG A 35 -11.61 -3.00 -4.06
CA ARG A 35 -12.30 -2.30 -2.97
C ARG A 35 -12.11 -0.79 -3.07
N ILE A 36 -10.89 -0.31 -3.34
CA ILE A 36 -10.61 1.11 -3.54
C ILE A 36 -11.44 1.64 -4.70
N GLU A 37 -11.47 0.97 -5.85
CA GLU A 37 -12.23 1.39 -7.02
C GLU A 37 -13.74 1.55 -6.73
N ARG A 38 -14.31 0.65 -5.93
CA ARG A 38 -15.75 0.67 -5.61
C ARG A 38 -16.12 1.68 -4.53
N ILE A 39 -15.27 1.91 -3.55
CA ILE A 39 -15.62 2.65 -2.33
C ILE A 39 -15.00 4.05 -2.32
N ASP A 40 -13.78 4.22 -2.80
CA ASP A 40 -13.05 5.48 -2.69
C ASP A 40 -13.75 6.66 -3.38
N PRO A 41 -14.48 6.50 -4.50
CA PRO A 41 -15.27 7.61 -5.08
C PRO A 41 -16.30 8.22 -4.14
N GLN A 42 -16.72 7.50 -3.09
CA GLN A 42 -17.69 7.97 -2.10
C GLN A 42 -17.02 8.65 -0.90
N VAL A 43 -15.79 8.29 -0.59
CA VAL A 43 -15.08 8.74 0.63
C VAL A 43 -13.86 9.60 0.35
N ASN A 44 -13.28 9.51 -0.86
CA ASN A 44 -12.11 10.29 -1.31
C ASN A 44 -10.92 10.19 -0.33
N SER A 45 -10.60 8.98 0.12
CA SER A 45 -9.51 8.75 1.07
C SER A 45 -8.13 8.70 0.40
N TYR A 46 -8.07 8.35 -0.90
CA TYR A 46 -6.84 8.35 -1.67
C TYR A 46 -6.68 9.63 -2.50
N ILE A 47 -5.50 10.24 -2.42
CA ILE A 47 -5.07 11.31 -3.34
C ILE A 47 -4.46 10.70 -4.60
N THR A 48 -3.68 9.63 -4.43
CA THR A 48 -3.04 8.90 -5.52
C THR A 48 -3.14 7.41 -5.26
N VAL A 49 -3.71 6.66 -6.21
CA VAL A 49 -3.70 5.18 -6.19
C VAL A 49 -2.56 4.69 -7.09
N MET A 50 -1.69 3.82 -6.57
CA MET A 50 -0.50 3.30 -7.26
C MET A 50 -0.75 1.89 -7.81
N ALA A 51 -1.87 1.70 -8.55
CA ALA A 51 -2.36 0.38 -8.96
C ALA A 51 -1.33 -0.45 -9.73
N GLU A 52 -0.73 0.13 -10.79
CA GLU A 52 0.25 -0.59 -11.63
C GLU A 52 1.52 -0.94 -10.84
N TYR A 53 2.01 0.00 -10.03
CA TYR A 53 3.15 -0.25 -9.15
C TYR A 53 2.84 -1.39 -8.17
N ALA A 54 1.67 -1.35 -7.51
CA ALA A 54 1.27 -2.36 -6.54
C ALA A 54 1.14 -3.76 -7.17
N ARG A 55 0.60 -3.86 -8.38
CA ARG A 55 0.51 -5.13 -9.14
C ARG A 55 1.88 -5.71 -9.45
N GLN A 56 2.81 -4.86 -9.91
CA GLN A 56 4.17 -5.29 -10.22
C GLN A 56 4.90 -5.81 -8.96
N GLU A 57 4.85 -5.05 -7.87
CA GLU A 57 5.44 -5.45 -6.58
C GLU A 57 4.80 -6.73 -6.03
N ALA A 58 3.49 -6.93 -6.24
CA ALA A 58 2.79 -8.15 -5.84
C ALA A 58 3.31 -9.39 -6.57
N LEU A 59 3.50 -9.28 -7.90
CA LEU A 59 4.06 -10.36 -8.71
C LEU A 59 5.50 -10.71 -8.27
N GLU A 60 6.32 -9.70 -8.01
CA GLU A 60 7.70 -9.91 -7.54
C GLU A 60 7.74 -10.55 -6.15
N SER A 61 6.86 -10.08 -5.24
CA SER A 61 6.71 -10.65 -3.89
C SER A 61 6.24 -12.10 -3.94
N GLU A 62 5.23 -12.41 -4.76
CA GLU A 62 4.74 -13.78 -4.94
C GLU A 62 5.84 -14.70 -5.44
N ALA A 63 6.57 -14.29 -6.49
CA ALA A 63 7.66 -15.07 -7.04
C ALA A 63 8.78 -15.31 -6.01
N ALA A 64 9.12 -14.30 -5.21
CA ALA A 64 10.12 -14.42 -4.14
C ALA A 64 9.67 -15.40 -3.05
N ILE A 65 8.42 -15.28 -2.57
CA ILE A 65 7.87 -16.18 -1.54
C ILE A 65 7.79 -17.64 -2.04
N GLN A 66 7.46 -17.84 -3.32
CA GLN A 66 7.43 -19.18 -3.91
C GLN A 66 8.80 -19.83 -3.95
N ARG A 67 9.86 -19.06 -4.21
CA ARG A 67 11.26 -19.54 -4.14
C ARG A 67 11.79 -19.75 -2.73
N GLY A 68 11.06 -19.28 -1.70
CA GLY A 68 11.49 -19.36 -0.30
C GLY A 68 12.19 -18.10 0.21
N ASP A 69 12.29 -17.03 -0.58
CA ASP A 69 12.89 -15.74 -0.24
C ASP A 69 11.91 -14.88 0.55
N TYR A 70 11.55 -15.29 1.75
CA TYR A 70 10.59 -14.59 2.60
C TYR A 70 11.29 -13.55 3.49
N LEU A 71 10.93 -12.25 3.30
CA LEU A 71 11.58 -11.13 3.97
C LEU A 71 11.08 -10.87 5.41
N GLY A 72 9.88 -11.34 5.74
CA GLY A 72 9.31 -11.12 7.08
C GLY A 72 7.80 -10.83 7.07
N PRO A 73 7.22 -10.44 8.23
CA PRO A 73 5.77 -10.34 8.44
C PRO A 73 5.03 -9.38 7.50
N LEU A 74 5.73 -8.41 6.91
CA LEU A 74 5.15 -7.44 5.98
C LEU A 74 5.35 -7.82 4.50
N HIS A 75 6.03 -8.94 4.21
CA HIS A 75 6.30 -9.33 2.82
C HIS A 75 5.00 -9.67 2.09
N GLY A 76 4.68 -8.88 1.06
CA GLY A 76 3.45 -9.01 0.28
C GLY A 76 2.21 -8.35 0.91
N VAL A 77 2.36 -7.70 2.08
CA VAL A 77 1.24 -7.01 2.75
C VAL A 77 1.05 -5.62 2.14
N PRO A 78 -0.17 -5.29 1.66
CA PRO A 78 -0.45 -3.97 1.12
C PRO A 78 -0.53 -2.91 2.23
N ILE A 79 -0.02 -1.72 1.92
CA ILE A 79 -0.03 -0.58 2.82
C ILE A 79 -0.29 0.71 2.05
N ALA A 80 -0.99 1.66 2.65
CA ALA A 80 -1.11 3.02 2.14
C ALA A 80 -0.47 4.00 3.13
N ILE A 81 0.09 5.09 2.62
CA ILE A 81 0.81 6.08 3.41
C ILE A 81 0.25 7.48 3.21
N LYS A 82 0.40 8.34 4.21
CA LYS A 82 -0.06 9.74 4.11
C LYS A 82 0.67 10.50 3.00
N ASP A 83 -0.04 11.40 2.34
CA ASP A 83 0.46 12.17 1.21
C ASP A 83 1.58 13.17 1.55
N GLN A 84 1.85 13.41 2.81
CA GLN A 84 3.01 14.18 3.29
C GLN A 84 4.33 13.37 3.31
N ILE A 85 4.25 12.04 3.22
CA ILE A 85 5.43 11.18 3.30
C ILE A 85 6.07 11.06 1.92
N TYR A 86 7.29 11.53 1.79
CA TYR A 86 8.03 11.52 0.52
C TYR A 86 8.20 10.10 -0.01
N THR A 87 7.69 9.91 -1.23
CA THR A 87 7.77 8.65 -1.97
C THR A 87 8.37 8.94 -3.33
N LYS A 88 9.55 8.41 -3.59
CA LYS A 88 10.31 8.66 -4.83
C LYS A 88 9.47 8.35 -6.07
N GLY A 89 9.37 9.32 -6.98
CA GLY A 89 8.66 9.16 -8.24
C GLY A 89 7.13 9.17 -8.14
N VAL A 90 6.56 9.39 -6.94
CA VAL A 90 5.12 9.43 -6.72
C VAL A 90 4.69 10.82 -6.29
N LEU A 91 3.60 11.32 -6.86
CA LEU A 91 3.01 12.60 -6.49
C LEU A 91 2.82 12.69 -4.97
N THR A 92 3.35 13.76 -4.36
CA THR A 92 3.30 13.99 -2.91
C THR A 92 2.96 15.45 -2.66
N THR A 93 1.66 15.73 -2.51
CA THR A 93 1.16 17.11 -2.54
C THR A 93 1.15 17.79 -1.18
N ASP A 94 1.27 17.02 -0.09
CA ASP A 94 1.18 17.55 1.28
C ASP A 94 -0.14 18.33 1.51
N ALA A 95 -1.21 17.93 0.80
CA ALA A 95 -2.49 18.61 0.71
C ALA A 95 -2.37 20.12 0.35
N SER A 96 -1.28 20.53 -0.28
CA SER A 96 -0.98 21.91 -0.64
C SER A 96 -1.12 22.15 -2.13
N LYS A 97 -1.84 23.23 -2.49
CA LYS A 97 -1.94 23.68 -3.89
C LYS A 97 -0.59 24.07 -4.48
N ILE A 98 0.35 24.53 -3.65
CA ILE A 98 1.71 24.88 -4.09
C ILE A 98 2.51 23.63 -4.50
N ARG A 99 2.15 22.47 -3.95
CA ARG A 99 2.80 21.18 -4.22
C ARG A 99 1.94 20.24 -5.07
N SER A 100 0.96 20.76 -5.80
CA SER A 100 0.02 19.95 -6.58
C SER A 100 0.68 19.08 -7.67
N ASP A 101 1.92 19.38 -8.04
CA ASP A 101 2.73 18.69 -9.04
C ASP A 101 4.06 18.18 -8.48
N PHE A 102 4.26 18.22 -7.16
CA PHE A 102 5.53 17.87 -6.55
C PHE A 102 5.76 16.35 -6.52
N ILE A 103 6.85 15.91 -7.15
CA ILE A 103 7.31 14.52 -7.17
C ILE A 103 8.67 14.43 -6.49
N PRO A 104 8.77 13.78 -5.31
CA PRO A 104 10.05 13.61 -4.61
C PRO A 104 11.07 12.81 -5.42
N LYS A 105 12.34 13.17 -5.27
CA LYS A 105 13.48 12.45 -5.89
C LYS A 105 14.04 11.33 -5.01
N TYR A 106 13.57 11.20 -3.78
CA TYR A 106 14.00 10.19 -2.81
C TYR A 106 12.82 9.72 -1.95
N ASP A 107 12.97 8.55 -1.37
CA ASP A 107 12.03 8.00 -0.39
C ASP A 107 12.36 8.53 1.00
N ALA A 108 11.35 8.85 1.81
CA ALA A 108 11.52 9.02 3.24
C ALA A 108 12.02 7.71 3.89
N THR A 109 12.72 7.80 5.01
CA THR A 109 13.28 6.63 5.71
C THR A 109 12.23 5.55 6.00
N VAL A 110 11.02 5.96 6.41
CA VAL A 110 9.92 5.03 6.66
C VAL A 110 9.52 4.26 5.39
N VAL A 111 9.46 4.93 4.23
CA VAL A 111 9.15 4.29 2.94
C VAL A 111 10.24 3.29 2.55
N THR A 112 11.49 3.69 2.70
CA THR A 112 12.64 2.81 2.46
C THR A 112 12.59 1.56 3.33
N ASN A 113 12.24 1.70 4.60
CA ASN A 113 12.14 0.58 5.53
C ASN A 113 10.96 -0.35 5.21
N LEU A 114 9.80 0.21 4.84
CA LEU A 114 8.62 -0.56 4.42
C LEU A 114 8.92 -1.39 3.16
N LYS A 115 9.53 -0.77 2.14
CA LYS A 115 9.95 -1.47 0.92
C LYS A 115 10.96 -2.59 1.22
N LYS A 116 11.96 -2.35 2.09
CA LYS A 116 12.92 -3.38 2.51
C LYS A 116 12.26 -4.55 3.25
N ALA A 117 11.18 -4.28 3.97
CA ALA A 117 10.38 -5.32 4.63
C ALA A 117 9.44 -6.07 3.67
N GLY A 118 9.38 -5.66 2.40
CA GLY A 118 8.54 -6.26 1.37
C GLY A 118 7.09 -5.82 1.40
N ALA A 119 6.75 -4.73 2.10
CA ALA A 119 5.41 -4.14 2.06
C ALA A 119 5.11 -3.51 0.70
N ILE A 120 3.90 -3.67 0.20
CA ILE A 120 3.46 -3.20 -1.12
C ILE A 120 2.68 -1.89 -0.96
N LEU A 121 3.16 -0.80 -1.56
CA LEU A 121 2.49 0.50 -1.47
C LEU A 121 1.30 0.57 -2.42
N LEU A 122 0.08 0.78 -1.88
CA LEU A 122 -1.14 0.94 -2.66
C LEU A 122 -1.38 2.38 -3.11
N GLY A 123 -0.90 3.37 -2.34
CA GLY A 123 -1.12 4.77 -2.67
C GLY A 123 -0.88 5.75 -1.53
N LYS A 124 -1.28 7.00 -1.79
CA LYS A 124 -1.14 8.15 -0.91
C LYS A 124 -2.50 8.57 -0.37
N LEU A 125 -2.61 8.65 0.95
CA LEU A 125 -3.87 8.96 1.64
C LEU A 125 -4.02 10.46 1.93
N CYS A 126 -5.27 10.91 1.97
CA CYS A 126 -5.63 12.25 2.39
C CYS A 126 -5.19 12.52 3.84
N LEU A 127 -4.70 13.73 4.11
CA LEU A 127 -4.20 14.13 5.43
C LEU A 127 -5.33 14.42 6.43
N LEU A 128 -6.42 15.04 5.95
CA LEU A 128 -7.46 15.61 6.80
C LEU A 128 -8.29 14.59 7.57
N TYR A 129 -8.45 13.37 7.03
CA TYR A 129 -9.26 12.33 7.69
C TYR A 129 -8.54 11.58 8.81
N THR A 130 -7.24 11.75 8.94
CA THR A 130 -6.40 10.95 9.84
C THR A 130 -5.52 11.79 10.76
N SER A 131 -5.60 13.11 10.68
CA SER A 131 -4.94 14.03 11.60
C SER A 131 -5.97 14.75 12.44
N ASP A 132 -5.74 14.81 13.74
CA ASP A 132 -6.47 15.68 14.64
C ASP A 132 -5.96 17.11 14.42
N ALA A 133 -6.71 17.90 13.64
CA ALA A 133 -6.34 19.28 13.32
C ALA A 133 -6.89 20.26 14.35
N ALA A 134 -7.47 19.79 15.44
CA ALA A 134 -8.10 20.60 16.47
C ALA A 134 -7.16 21.00 17.62
N ASP A 135 -5.95 20.45 17.68
CA ASP A 135 -4.93 20.76 18.69
C ASP A 135 -3.85 21.71 18.19
#